data_34638d247169f8012232e42dac3f3284
#
_entry.id   34638d247169f8012232e42dac3f3284
#
_cell.length_a   1.000
_cell.length_b   1.000
_cell.length_c   1.000
_cell.angle_alpha   90.00
_cell.angle_beta   90.00
_cell.angle_gamma   90.00
#
_symmetry.space_group_name_H-M   'P 1'
#
loop_
_entity.id
_entity.type
_entity.pdbx_description
1 polymer ?
#
loop_
_entity_poly.entity_id
_entity_poly.type
_entity_poly.pdbx_seq_one_letter_code
_entity_poly.pdbx_strand_id
1 'polypeptide(L)'
;STFGTFTAAGFVKRGLSKFGFEVNKVKGFSNKRHKLIGKKSFGIIKQNITQNKRKKIAVIGSGIAASSLAYAAAKNGAQVEIFEYADEIAAGASGNPVAAIYPRFSSNNSPYSFLTAQSYFFAEKIYSQMPNAYKKTGILFSHSNDYQADWIEDMKSLNRNDLFCFLSKKEMKK
;
A
#
# COMPACT_ATOMS: atom_id res chain seq x y z
N SER A 1 13.20 -17.47 8.18
CA SER A 1 12.15 -16.45 7.92
C SER A 1 12.75 -15.08 7.80
N THR A 2 12.21 -14.25 6.92
CA THR A 2 12.59 -12.84 6.76
C THR A 2 11.37 -11.95 7.00
N PHE A 3 11.60 -10.71 7.41
CA PHE A 3 10.55 -9.71 7.51
C PHE A 3 11.05 -8.33 7.05
N GLY A 4 10.10 -7.48 6.69
CA GLY A 4 10.31 -6.04 6.49
C GLY A 4 9.13 -5.28 7.09
N THR A 5 9.41 -4.14 7.76
CA THR A 5 8.37 -3.29 8.34
C THR A 5 8.47 -1.88 7.83
N PHE A 6 7.35 -1.19 7.76
CA PHE A 6 7.32 0.24 7.45
C PHE A 6 7.79 1.10 8.64
N THR A 7 7.69 0.60 9.87
CA THR A 7 8.09 1.32 11.09
C THR A 7 9.53 0.98 11.50
N ALA A 8 10.21 1.94 12.12
CA ALA A 8 11.49 1.75 12.76
C ALA A 8 11.41 2.01 14.28
N ALA A 9 10.22 1.88 14.86
CA ALA A 9 9.98 2.12 16.30
C ALA A 9 10.78 1.15 17.17
N GLY A 10 11.38 1.69 18.24
CA GLY A 10 12.27 0.92 19.11
C GLY A 10 11.60 -0.26 19.79
N PHE A 11 10.31 -0.14 20.16
CA PHE A 11 9.56 -1.25 20.77
C PHE A 11 9.35 -2.41 19.79
N VAL A 12 9.11 -2.13 18.50
CA VAL A 12 8.99 -3.14 17.45
C VAL A 12 10.31 -3.86 17.25
N LYS A 13 11.43 -3.11 17.20
CA LYS A 13 12.78 -3.70 17.13
C LYS A 13 13.02 -4.65 18.30
N ARG A 14 12.79 -4.18 19.54
CA ARG A 14 12.99 -4.99 20.76
C ARG A 14 12.08 -6.22 20.79
N GLY A 15 10.81 -6.06 20.41
CA GLY A 15 9.87 -7.17 20.33
C GLY A 15 10.35 -8.27 19.38
N LEU A 16 10.68 -7.91 18.15
CA LEU A 16 11.17 -8.86 17.16
C LEU A 16 12.49 -9.53 17.59
N SER A 17 13.42 -8.76 18.19
CA SER A 17 14.67 -9.34 18.72
C SER A 17 14.41 -10.33 19.85
N LYS A 18 13.45 -10.06 20.74
CA LYS A 18 13.04 -10.99 21.82
C LYS A 18 12.52 -12.33 21.27
N PHE A 19 11.90 -12.30 20.09
CA PHE A 19 11.45 -13.51 19.39
C PHE A 19 12.53 -14.16 18.52
N GLY A 20 13.79 -13.74 18.67
CA GLY A 20 14.94 -14.37 18.02
C GLY A 20 15.18 -13.92 16.57
N PHE A 21 14.65 -12.76 16.18
CA PHE A 21 15.01 -12.16 14.90
C PHE A 21 16.28 -11.30 15.04
N GLU A 22 17.18 -11.45 14.08
CA GLU A 22 18.24 -10.48 13.82
C GLU A 22 17.63 -9.27 13.12
N VAL A 23 17.54 -8.12 13.80
CA VAL A 23 16.79 -6.95 13.34
C VAL A 23 17.72 -5.81 13.00
N ASN A 24 17.72 -5.40 11.74
CA ASN A 24 18.54 -4.31 11.23
C ASN A 24 17.66 -3.10 10.86
N LYS A 25 18.15 -1.91 11.24
CA LYS A 25 17.57 -0.64 10.85
C LYS A 25 18.25 -0.17 9.58
N VAL A 26 17.49 -0.02 8.51
CA VAL A 26 18.00 0.40 7.20
C VAL A 26 17.27 1.64 6.71
N LYS A 27 17.79 2.28 5.66
CA LYS A 27 17.16 3.43 5.03
C LYS A 27 15.76 3.07 4.56
N GLY A 28 14.78 3.92 4.86
CA GLY A 28 13.41 3.80 4.39
C GLY A 28 13.28 4.19 2.91
N PHE A 29 12.07 4.05 2.40
CA PHE A 29 11.75 4.46 1.03
C PHE A 29 11.34 5.94 1.01
N SER A 30 11.73 6.67 -0.03
CA SER A 30 11.43 8.09 -0.21
C SER A 30 11.86 8.93 1.02
N ASN A 31 10.97 9.73 1.59
CA ASN A 31 11.22 10.61 2.73
C ASN A 31 11.26 9.88 4.08
N LYS A 32 11.04 8.58 4.08
CA LYS A 32 11.12 7.78 5.30
C LYS A 32 12.57 7.56 5.71
N ARG A 33 12.97 8.06 6.89
CA ARG A 33 14.34 7.92 7.36
C ARG A 33 14.79 6.47 7.47
N HIS A 34 13.95 5.62 8.06
CA HIS A 34 14.32 4.25 8.39
C HIS A 34 13.14 3.30 8.31
N LYS A 35 13.47 2.03 8.05
CA LYS A 35 12.60 0.85 8.22
C LYS A 35 13.39 -0.26 8.92
N LEU A 36 12.71 -1.26 9.46
CA LEU A 36 13.36 -2.45 9.98
C LEU A 36 13.24 -3.57 8.97
N ILE A 37 14.34 -4.29 8.81
CA ILE A 37 14.38 -5.56 8.12
C ILE A 37 15.05 -6.57 9.04
N GLY A 38 14.76 -7.83 8.84
CA GLY A 38 15.46 -8.84 9.61
C GLY A 38 15.19 -10.25 9.13
N LYS A 39 15.92 -11.15 9.73
CA LYS A 39 15.84 -12.57 9.48
C LYS A 39 15.86 -13.34 10.79
N LYS A 40 15.20 -14.47 10.81
CA LYS A 40 15.35 -15.46 11.86
C LYS A 40 15.95 -16.71 11.23
N SER A 41 17.17 -17.03 11.62
CA SER A 41 17.81 -18.30 11.27
C SER A 41 17.25 -19.36 12.23
N PHE A 42 16.36 -20.19 11.74
CA PHE A 42 16.14 -21.46 12.41
C PHE A 42 17.39 -22.30 12.14
N GLY A 43 17.93 -22.94 13.19
CA GLY A 43 19.06 -23.86 13.03
C GLY A 43 18.81 -24.75 11.81
N ILE A 44 19.86 -25.05 11.05
CA ILE A 44 19.80 -25.67 9.71
C ILE A 44 19.04 -26.98 9.79
N ILE A 45 17.71 -26.91 9.62
CA ILE A 45 16.99 -28.03 9.05
C ILE A 45 17.33 -27.97 7.57
N LYS A 46 18.28 -28.81 7.14
CA LYS A 46 18.45 -29.11 5.71
C LYS A 46 17.13 -29.71 5.21
N GLN A 47 16.17 -28.86 4.94
CA GLN A 47 15.04 -29.27 4.13
C GLN A 47 15.59 -29.37 2.71
N ASN A 48 15.74 -30.59 2.22
CA ASN A 48 15.79 -30.85 0.81
C ASN A 48 14.56 -30.18 0.20
N ILE A 49 14.77 -29.01 -0.40
CA ILE A 49 13.74 -28.28 -1.13
C ILE A 49 13.56 -29.06 -2.44
N THR A 50 12.75 -30.12 -2.36
CA THR A 50 12.14 -30.69 -3.56
C THR A 50 11.25 -29.59 -4.14
N GLN A 51 11.48 -29.23 -5.38
CA GLN A 51 10.97 -28.07 -6.11
C GLN A 51 9.45 -27.98 -6.26
N ASN A 52 8.64 -28.75 -5.52
CA ASN A 52 7.20 -28.87 -5.73
C ASN A 52 6.33 -28.64 -4.48
N LYS A 53 6.86 -28.09 -3.39
CA LYS A 53 6.01 -27.71 -2.24
C LYS A 53 5.47 -26.29 -2.46
N ARG A 54 4.16 -26.15 -2.59
CA ARG A 54 3.46 -24.86 -2.56
C ARG A 54 3.97 -24.05 -1.38
N LYS A 55 4.42 -22.83 -1.63
CA LYS A 55 4.86 -21.91 -0.57
C LYS A 55 3.68 -21.64 0.36
N LYS A 56 3.90 -21.81 1.66
CA LYS A 56 2.94 -21.40 2.70
C LYS A 56 3.28 -19.99 3.15
N ILE A 57 2.30 -19.11 3.14
CA ILE A 57 2.45 -17.70 3.50
C ILE A 57 1.41 -17.38 4.58
N ALA A 58 1.91 -16.87 5.72
CA ALA A 58 1.07 -16.29 6.76
C ALA A 58 1.00 -14.77 6.54
N VAL A 59 -0.20 -14.22 6.47
CA VAL A 59 -0.46 -12.79 6.34
C VAL A 59 -1.07 -12.30 7.64
N ILE A 60 -0.50 -11.28 8.25
CA ILE A 60 -0.97 -10.71 9.51
C ILE A 60 -1.80 -9.47 9.23
N GLY A 61 -3.05 -9.49 9.70
CA GLY A 61 -4.08 -8.49 9.44
C GLY A 61 -4.96 -8.86 8.25
N SER A 62 -6.16 -8.29 8.20
CA SER A 62 -7.16 -8.53 7.14
C SER A 62 -7.59 -7.27 6.39
N GLY A 63 -6.92 -6.13 6.63
CA GLY A 63 -7.17 -4.88 5.91
C GLY A 63 -6.77 -4.96 4.44
N ILE A 64 -7.01 -3.89 3.68
CA ILE A 64 -6.83 -3.85 2.21
C ILE A 64 -5.41 -4.24 1.77
N ALA A 65 -4.38 -3.88 2.52
CA ALA A 65 -2.99 -4.24 2.20
C ALA A 65 -2.77 -5.76 2.33
N ALA A 66 -3.27 -6.35 3.41
CA ALA A 66 -3.16 -7.78 3.68
C ALA A 66 -3.97 -8.61 2.66
N SER A 67 -5.20 -8.20 2.37
CA SER A 67 -6.07 -8.85 1.39
C SER A 67 -5.46 -8.81 -0.02
N SER A 68 -4.88 -7.66 -0.41
CA SER A 68 -4.20 -7.52 -1.70
C SER A 68 -2.96 -8.42 -1.81
N LEU A 69 -2.18 -8.52 -0.73
CA LEU A 69 -1.02 -9.41 -0.67
C LEU A 69 -1.45 -10.88 -0.73
N ALA A 70 -2.47 -11.25 0.05
CA ALA A 70 -3.01 -12.60 0.08
C ALA A 70 -3.53 -13.04 -1.30
N TYR A 71 -4.28 -12.15 -1.96
CA TYR A 71 -4.78 -12.37 -3.31
C TYR A 71 -3.62 -12.60 -4.31
N ALA A 72 -2.63 -11.70 -4.30
CA ALA A 72 -1.48 -11.82 -5.19
C ALA A 72 -0.67 -13.09 -4.93
N ALA A 73 -0.46 -13.46 -3.67
CA ALA A 73 0.26 -14.67 -3.30
C ALA A 73 -0.49 -15.94 -3.72
N ALA A 74 -1.79 -16.00 -3.46
CA ALA A 74 -2.63 -17.13 -3.86
C ALA A 74 -2.69 -17.29 -5.38
N LYS A 75 -2.82 -16.18 -6.13
CA LYS A 75 -2.79 -16.17 -7.59
C LYS A 75 -1.46 -16.72 -8.15
N ASN A 76 -0.37 -16.57 -7.40
CA ASN A 76 0.94 -17.13 -7.73
C ASN A 76 1.15 -18.55 -7.14
N GLY A 77 0.11 -19.24 -6.74
CA GLY A 77 0.13 -20.64 -6.32
C GLY A 77 0.57 -20.88 -4.88
N ALA A 78 0.66 -19.85 -4.04
CA ALA A 78 0.93 -20.01 -2.62
C ALA A 78 -0.32 -20.48 -1.86
N GLN A 79 -0.11 -21.26 -0.81
CA GLN A 79 -1.12 -21.49 0.22
C GLN A 79 -1.05 -20.33 1.21
N VAL A 80 -2.14 -19.56 1.35
CA VAL A 80 -2.15 -18.36 2.18
C VAL A 80 -3.09 -18.55 3.36
N GLU A 81 -2.62 -18.18 4.55
CA GLU A 81 -3.42 -18.09 5.77
C GLU A 81 -3.38 -16.65 6.27
N ILE A 82 -4.55 -16.06 6.55
CA ILE A 82 -4.69 -14.71 7.09
C ILE A 82 -5.01 -14.80 8.58
N PHE A 83 -4.26 -14.07 9.38
CA PHE A 83 -4.43 -13.97 10.83
C PHE A 83 -4.87 -12.55 11.17
N GLU A 84 -6.06 -12.41 11.71
CA GLU A 84 -6.63 -11.15 12.18
C GLU A 84 -6.71 -11.15 13.71
N TYR A 85 -6.46 -9.98 14.30
CA TYR A 85 -6.55 -9.81 15.74
C TYR A 85 -8.01 -9.60 16.21
N ALA A 86 -8.81 -8.92 15.39
CA ALA A 86 -10.21 -8.66 15.69
C ALA A 86 -11.09 -9.87 15.32
N ASP A 87 -12.28 -9.93 15.91
CA ASP A 87 -13.25 -10.99 15.63
C ASP A 87 -13.85 -10.93 14.22
N GLU A 88 -13.71 -9.77 13.56
CA GLU A 88 -14.21 -9.53 12.20
C GLU A 88 -13.06 -9.16 11.26
N ILE A 89 -13.20 -9.54 9.99
CA ILE A 89 -12.28 -9.13 8.94
C ILE A 89 -12.41 -7.65 8.65
N ALA A 90 -11.29 -7.00 8.33
CA ALA A 90 -11.21 -5.58 7.99
C ALA A 90 -11.76 -4.64 9.08
N ALA A 91 -11.73 -5.01 10.35
CA ALA A 91 -12.29 -4.25 11.48
C ALA A 91 -11.75 -2.82 11.66
N GLY A 92 -10.61 -2.49 11.02
CA GLY A 92 -10.03 -1.14 11.02
C GLY A 92 -10.59 -0.25 9.89
N ALA A 93 -9.76 0.67 9.40
CA ALA A 93 -10.12 1.63 8.34
C ALA A 93 -10.63 0.96 7.04
N SER A 94 -10.23 -0.26 6.76
CA SER A 94 -10.69 -1.03 5.60
C SER A 94 -12.12 -1.53 5.70
N GLY A 95 -12.73 -1.47 6.89
CA GLY A 95 -14.13 -1.82 7.12
C GLY A 95 -15.10 -0.66 6.91
N ASN A 96 -14.62 0.53 6.54
CA ASN A 96 -15.51 1.64 6.21
C ASN A 96 -16.43 1.27 5.04
N PRO A 97 -17.73 1.62 5.10
CA PRO A 97 -18.70 1.28 4.06
C PRO A 97 -18.32 1.82 2.67
N VAL A 98 -17.60 2.96 2.64
CA VAL A 98 -17.13 3.59 1.41
C VAL A 98 -15.70 4.07 1.61
N ALA A 99 -14.85 3.86 0.61
CA ALA A 99 -13.48 4.36 0.58
C ALA A 99 -13.16 4.95 -0.80
N ALA A 100 -12.37 6.02 -0.83
CA ALA A 100 -11.88 6.60 -2.07
C ALA A 100 -10.49 6.06 -2.42
N ILE A 101 -10.29 5.71 -3.69
CA ILE A 101 -8.99 5.29 -4.23
C ILE A 101 -8.51 6.41 -5.15
N TYR A 102 -7.40 7.03 -4.78
CA TYR A 102 -6.78 8.08 -5.58
C TYR A 102 -5.27 8.13 -5.37
N PRO A 103 -4.50 8.53 -6.39
CA PRO A 103 -3.07 8.72 -6.23
C PRO A 103 -2.79 10.04 -5.49
N ARG A 104 -1.73 10.08 -4.72
CA ARG A 104 -1.19 11.35 -4.23
C ARG A 104 -0.37 11.99 -5.34
N PHE A 105 -0.98 12.94 -6.04
CA PHE A 105 -0.27 13.75 -7.00
C PHE A 105 0.68 14.73 -6.29
N SER A 106 1.83 14.95 -6.89
CA SER A 106 2.78 15.98 -6.49
C SER A 106 3.50 16.46 -7.75
N SER A 107 3.69 17.76 -7.84
CA SER A 107 4.51 18.41 -8.88
C SER A 107 5.97 17.96 -8.81
N ASN A 108 6.43 17.58 -7.62
CA ASN A 108 7.76 17.04 -7.44
C ASN A 108 7.84 15.61 -7.96
N ASN A 109 8.72 15.34 -8.91
CA ASN A 109 9.05 14.00 -9.41
C ASN A 109 9.73 13.14 -8.33
N SER A 110 9.03 12.94 -7.21
CA SER A 110 9.55 12.13 -6.13
C SER A 110 9.29 10.65 -6.41
N PRO A 111 10.16 9.75 -5.95
CA PRO A 111 9.91 8.31 -6.04
C PRO A 111 8.57 7.91 -5.41
N TYR A 112 8.11 8.66 -4.40
CA TYR A 112 6.84 8.42 -3.75
C TYR A 112 5.64 8.76 -4.66
N SER A 113 5.68 9.91 -5.36
CA SER A 113 4.62 10.30 -6.31
C SER A 113 4.51 9.30 -7.45
N PHE A 114 5.65 8.87 -7.99
CA PHE A 114 5.69 7.84 -9.02
C PHE A 114 5.09 6.51 -8.51
N LEU A 115 5.49 6.06 -7.33
CA LEU A 115 4.97 4.82 -6.75
C LEU A 115 3.46 4.88 -6.54
N THR A 116 2.93 5.99 -5.99
CA THR A 116 1.49 6.12 -5.73
C THR A 116 0.68 6.17 -7.02
N ALA A 117 1.18 6.82 -8.06
CA ALA A 117 0.54 6.84 -9.37
C ALA A 117 0.51 5.43 -10.01
N GLN A 118 1.64 4.73 -10.01
CA GLN A 118 1.70 3.35 -10.53
C GLN A 118 0.80 2.40 -9.73
N SER A 119 0.77 2.54 -8.41
CA SER A 119 -0.09 1.74 -7.53
C SER A 119 -1.57 2.00 -7.82
N TYR A 120 -1.95 3.25 -8.11
CA TYR A 120 -3.31 3.60 -8.50
C TYR A 120 -3.73 2.88 -9.79
N PHE A 121 -2.94 2.97 -10.86
CA PHE A 121 -3.27 2.29 -12.13
C PHE A 121 -3.33 0.78 -11.98
N PHE A 122 -2.44 0.21 -11.18
CA PHE A 122 -2.46 -1.22 -10.88
C PHE A 122 -3.72 -1.62 -10.11
N ALA A 123 -4.11 -0.85 -9.10
CA ALA A 123 -5.31 -1.07 -8.31
C ALA A 123 -6.57 -0.90 -9.17
N GLU A 124 -6.65 0.14 -9.99
CA GLU A 124 -7.77 0.38 -10.91
C GLU A 124 -7.99 -0.82 -11.85
N LYS A 125 -6.90 -1.37 -12.41
CA LYS A 125 -6.98 -2.55 -13.28
C LYS A 125 -7.58 -3.78 -12.57
N ILE A 126 -7.31 -3.94 -11.27
CA ILE A 126 -7.85 -5.05 -10.48
C ILE A 126 -9.31 -4.77 -10.11
N TYR A 127 -9.58 -3.59 -9.56
CA TYR A 127 -10.91 -3.26 -9.04
C TYR A 127 -11.95 -3.04 -10.14
N SER A 128 -11.56 -2.62 -11.34
CA SER A 128 -12.47 -2.54 -12.49
C SER A 128 -13.10 -3.89 -12.87
N GLN A 129 -12.51 -4.99 -12.40
CA GLN A 129 -13.08 -6.34 -12.57
C GLN A 129 -14.13 -6.67 -11.48
N MET A 130 -14.39 -5.76 -10.55
CA MET A 130 -15.29 -5.93 -9.41
C MET A 130 -16.40 -4.85 -9.43
N PRO A 131 -17.34 -4.89 -10.41
CA PRO A 131 -18.29 -3.78 -10.64
C PRO A 131 -19.23 -3.52 -9.45
N ASN A 132 -19.46 -4.52 -8.59
CA ASN A 132 -20.28 -4.38 -7.40
C ASN A 132 -19.52 -3.74 -6.22
N ALA A 133 -18.18 -3.73 -6.24
CA ALA A 133 -17.34 -3.20 -5.17
C ALA A 133 -16.58 -1.93 -5.57
N TYR A 134 -16.48 -1.63 -6.86
CA TYR A 134 -15.74 -0.49 -7.36
C TYR A 134 -16.51 0.29 -8.41
N LYS A 135 -16.57 1.60 -8.24
CA LYS A 135 -17.17 2.51 -9.22
C LYS A 135 -16.21 3.67 -9.50
N LYS A 136 -15.90 3.89 -10.77
CA LYS A 136 -15.06 5.02 -11.20
C LYS A 136 -15.90 6.29 -11.24
N THR A 137 -15.90 7.06 -10.17
CA THR A 137 -16.69 8.30 -10.03
C THR A 137 -15.85 9.57 -10.18
N GLY A 138 -14.53 9.46 -10.10
CA GLY A 138 -13.64 10.60 -9.92
C GLY A 138 -13.66 11.14 -8.48
N ILE A 139 -12.77 12.08 -8.20
CA ILE A 139 -12.69 12.79 -6.92
C ILE A 139 -12.52 14.27 -7.22
N LEU A 140 -13.38 15.09 -6.64
CA LEU A 140 -13.28 16.53 -6.71
C LEU A 140 -12.38 17.03 -5.57
N PHE A 141 -11.31 17.73 -5.94
CA PHE A 141 -10.48 18.47 -4.99
C PHE A 141 -10.82 19.95 -5.09
N SER A 142 -11.18 20.55 -3.96
CA SER A 142 -11.32 22.00 -3.83
C SER A 142 -10.16 22.57 -3.02
N HIS A 143 -9.67 23.75 -3.37
CA HIS A 143 -8.66 24.46 -2.59
C HIS A 143 -9.30 25.60 -1.79
N SER A 144 -8.77 25.84 -0.61
CA SER A 144 -9.26 26.91 0.29
C SER A 144 -8.19 27.92 0.68
N ASN A 145 -6.94 27.76 0.25
CA ASN A 145 -5.84 28.65 0.61
C ASN A 145 -4.81 28.81 -0.53
N ASP A 146 -3.96 29.82 -0.45
CA ASP A 146 -2.97 30.18 -1.47
C ASP A 146 -1.95 29.08 -1.72
N TYR A 147 -1.53 28.35 -0.69
CA TYR A 147 -0.58 27.22 -0.84
C TYR A 147 -1.10 26.12 -1.78
N GLN A 148 -2.41 25.92 -1.80
CA GLN A 148 -3.04 24.96 -2.72
C GLN A 148 -3.19 25.53 -4.13
N ALA A 149 -3.19 26.85 -4.31
CA ALA A 149 -3.20 27.48 -5.62
C ALA A 149 -1.89 27.21 -6.38
N ASP A 150 -0.75 27.35 -5.73
CA ASP A 150 0.56 27.00 -6.31
C ASP A 150 0.61 25.52 -6.72
N TRP A 151 0.09 24.64 -5.88
CA TRP A 151 0.01 23.22 -6.21
C TRP A 151 -0.83 22.95 -7.47
N ILE A 152 -1.95 23.68 -7.66
CA ILE A 152 -2.79 23.54 -8.86
C ILE A 152 -2.03 24.00 -10.12
N GLU A 153 -1.30 25.10 -10.07
CA GLU A 153 -0.51 25.58 -11.21
C GLU A 153 0.61 24.56 -11.55
N ASP A 154 1.28 24.05 -10.54
CA ASP A 154 2.26 22.97 -10.72
C ASP A 154 1.62 21.73 -11.38
N MET A 155 0.43 21.34 -10.94
CA MET A 155 -0.28 20.19 -11.52
C MET A 155 -0.70 20.45 -12.97
N LYS A 156 -1.12 21.66 -13.32
CA LYS A 156 -1.40 22.05 -14.71
C LYS A 156 -0.18 21.89 -15.60
N SER A 157 1.00 22.23 -15.10
CA SER A 157 2.26 22.11 -15.85
C SER A 157 2.60 20.67 -16.25
N LEU A 158 2.08 19.67 -15.56
CA LEU A 158 2.29 18.25 -15.86
C LEU A 158 1.52 17.78 -17.11
N ASN A 159 0.56 18.55 -17.59
CA ASN A 159 -0.24 18.25 -18.80
C ASN A 159 -0.81 16.83 -18.85
N ARG A 160 -1.32 16.34 -17.73
CA ARG A 160 -1.86 14.98 -17.57
C ARG A 160 -3.40 14.97 -17.57
N ASN A 161 -3.97 15.39 -18.69
CA ASN A 161 -5.43 15.47 -18.89
C ASN A 161 -6.12 14.08 -18.86
N ASP A 162 -5.35 13.02 -18.94
CA ASP A 162 -5.79 11.64 -18.77
C ASP A 162 -6.07 11.27 -17.29
N LEU A 163 -5.52 12.04 -16.35
CA LEU A 163 -5.63 11.78 -14.91
C LEU A 163 -6.52 12.77 -14.18
N PHE A 164 -6.50 14.03 -14.58
CA PHE A 164 -7.25 15.09 -13.92
C PHE A 164 -7.61 16.21 -14.91
N CYS A 165 -8.72 16.89 -14.63
CA CYS A 165 -9.12 18.09 -15.29
C CYS A 165 -9.32 19.23 -14.29
N PHE A 166 -9.15 20.46 -14.75
CA PHE A 166 -9.33 21.66 -13.93
C PHE A 166 -10.68 22.29 -14.26
N LEU A 167 -11.54 22.42 -13.26
CA LEU A 167 -12.84 23.02 -13.41
C LEU A 167 -12.83 24.48 -12.95
N SER A 168 -13.38 25.37 -13.74
CA SER A 168 -13.63 26.75 -13.34
C SER A 168 -14.84 26.82 -12.40
N LYS A 169 -14.98 27.94 -11.65
CA LYS A 169 -16.16 28.19 -10.80
C LYS A 169 -17.49 28.11 -11.56
N LYS A 170 -17.50 28.42 -12.87
CA LYS A 170 -18.69 28.35 -13.72
C LYS A 170 -19.07 26.91 -14.07
N GLU A 171 -18.09 26.06 -14.28
CA GLU A 171 -18.28 24.63 -14.59
C GLU A 171 -18.72 23.83 -13.37
N MET A 172 -18.32 24.24 -12.17
CA MET A 172 -18.74 23.61 -10.91
C MET A 172 -20.20 23.92 -10.51
N LYS A 173 -20.85 24.90 -11.16
CA LYS A 173 -22.25 25.30 -10.88
C LYS A 173 -23.28 24.62 -11.78
N LYS A 174 -22.84 23.77 -12.68
CA LYS A 174 -23.68 22.91 -13.52
C LYS A 174 -23.82 21.52 -12.91
#